data_afe8ce7151199a52b5124a2e443cf35b
#
_entry.id   afe8ce7151199a52b5124a2e443cf35b
#
_cell.length_a   1.000
_cell.length_b   1.000
_cell.length_c   1.000
_cell.angle_alpha   90.00
_cell.angle_beta   90.00
_cell.angle_gamma   90.00
#
_symmetry.space_group_name_H-M   'P 1'
#
loop_
_entity.id
_entity.type
_entity.pdbx_description
1 polymer ?
#
loop_
_entity_poly.entity_id
_entity_poly.type
_entity_poly.pdbx_seq_one_letter_code
_entity_poly.pdbx_strand_id
1 'polypeptide(L)'
;MINEIQKKLEIGTVKKQGTLENRANYVYLALGSNLGNKISNLIKTQQLIIESNIQILKSSSFYKTESWPNKKFPFYVNSVILVKTSFNPIKLFNIIKSIEIMIGRKKAIKNHPRVCDIDIIDFNGKVYNLEKNNQNLSIPHKSMHLRNFVLFPLFEISKNWSHPILKRNIKDLIFSLPTDELRTIKLI
;
A
#
# COMPACT_ATOMS: atom_id res chain seq x y z
N MET A 1 -60.59 -30.16 -12.83
CA MET A 1 -59.63 -29.36 -13.64
C MET A 1 -59.26 -28.04 -12.99
N ILE A 2 -59.06 -27.97 -11.67
CA ILE A 2 -58.60 -26.75 -10.97
C ILE A 2 -57.34 -27.01 -10.09
N ASN A 3 -56.85 -28.28 -10.06
CA ASN A 3 -55.75 -28.67 -9.15
C ASN A 3 -54.39 -28.84 -9.79
N GLU A 4 -54.17 -28.50 -11.07
CA GLU A 4 -52.88 -28.65 -11.75
C GLU A 4 -52.15 -27.32 -12.04
N ILE A 5 -52.81 -26.19 -11.79
CA ILE A 5 -52.18 -24.87 -12.05
C ILE A 5 -51.49 -24.30 -10.81
N GLN A 6 -51.80 -24.83 -9.61
CA GLN A 6 -51.16 -24.33 -8.38
C GLN A 6 -49.82 -24.99 -8.02
N LYS A 7 -49.35 -26.00 -8.74
CA LYS A 7 -48.07 -26.68 -8.48
C LYS A 7 -46.89 -26.22 -9.31
N LYS A 8 -47.05 -25.18 -10.11
CA LYS A 8 -45.97 -24.63 -10.98
C LYS A 8 -45.42 -23.26 -10.55
N LEU A 9 -45.77 -22.76 -9.36
CA LEU A 9 -45.37 -21.41 -8.90
C LEU A 9 -44.46 -21.42 -7.68
N GLU A 10 -43.90 -22.54 -7.27
CA GLU A 10 -42.97 -22.62 -6.13
C GLU A 10 -41.64 -23.32 -6.47
N ILE A 11 -40.99 -22.94 -7.52
CA ILE A 11 -39.53 -23.13 -7.65
C ILE A 11 -38.91 -21.83 -8.14
N GLY A 12 -39.13 -20.77 -7.39
CA GLY A 12 -38.26 -19.60 -7.39
C GLY A 12 -37.03 -19.94 -6.57
N THR A 13 -35.97 -20.39 -7.24
CA THR A 13 -34.64 -20.50 -6.66
C THR A 13 -34.29 -19.16 -6.05
N VAL A 14 -34.45 -19.04 -4.73
CA VAL A 14 -33.76 -18.04 -3.93
C VAL A 14 -32.27 -18.31 -4.16
N LYS A 15 -31.66 -17.59 -5.12
CA LYS A 15 -30.22 -17.45 -5.16
C LYS A 15 -29.85 -16.90 -3.78
N LYS A 16 -29.27 -17.76 -2.92
CA LYS A 16 -28.53 -17.30 -1.74
C LYS A 16 -27.65 -16.16 -2.22
N GLN A 17 -28.02 -14.92 -1.92
CA GLN A 17 -27.09 -13.83 -1.85
C GLN A 17 -26.05 -14.27 -0.83
N GLY A 18 -24.94 -14.80 -1.34
CA GLY A 18 -23.79 -15.12 -0.53
C GLY A 18 -23.49 -13.86 0.26
N THR A 19 -23.62 -13.95 1.57
CA THR A 19 -23.01 -13.02 2.49
C THR A 19 -21.57 -12.87 2.00
N LEU A 20 -21.27 -11.71 1.40
CA LEU A 20 -19.90 -11.26 1.21
C LEU A 20 -19.32 -11.17 2.61
N GLU A 21 -18.82 -12.31 3.11
CA GLU A 21 -17.97 -12.31 4.28
C GLU A 21 -17.01 -11.15 4.08
N ASN A 22 -17.00 -10.24 5.02
CA ASN A 22 -16.05 -9.12 5.11
C ASN A 22 -14.64 -9.72 5.28
N ARG A 23 -14.11 -10.31 4.21
CA ARG A 23 -12.76 -10.86 4.19
C ARG A 23 -11.80 -9.71 4.41
N ALA A 24 -11.21 -9.72 5.59
CA ALA A 24 -10.17 -8.78 5.94
C ALA A 24 -8.98 -8.94 4.99
N ASN A 25 -8.57 -7.85 4.37
CA ASN A 25 -7.37 -7.79 3.54
C ASN A 25 -6.20 -7.26 4.37
N TYR A 26 -5.04 -7.89 4.21
CA TYR A 26 -3.78 -7.47 4.80
C TYR A 26 -2.93 -6.81 3.74
N VAL A 27 -2.52 -5.57 3.99
CA VAL A 27 -1.88 -4.73 2.98
C VAL A 27 -0.65 -4.05 3.58
N TYR A 28 0.48 -4.10 2.87
CA TYR A 28 1.65 -3.29 3.21
C TYR A 28 1.60 -1.99 2.43
N LEU A 29 1.71 -0.88 3.16
CA LEU A 29 1.80 0.48 2.62
C LEU A 29 3.17 1.07 2.94
N ALA A 30 3.84 1.61 1.92
CA ALA A 30 5.03 2.44 2.12
C ALA A 30 4.62 3.90 2.18
N LEU A 31 5.10 4.60 3.21
CA LEU A 31 4.86 6.02 3.45
C LEU A 31 6.17 6.78 3.28
N GLY A 32 6.15 7.89 2.57
CA GLY A 32 7.31 8.74 2.36
C GLY A 32 6.99 10.23 2.43
N SER A 33 7.89 11.03 2.99
CA SER A 33 7.79 12.49 3.04
C SER A 33 9.17 13.11 2.87
N ASN A 34 9.30 14.17 2.02
CA ASN A 34 10.55 14.93 1.90
C ASN A 34 10.34 16.44 1.88
N LEU A 35 9.16 16.93 2.27
CA LEU A 35 8.85 18.35 2.36
C LEU A 35 8.29 18.69 3.76
N GLY A 36 8.71 19.85 4.31
CA GLY A 36 8.28 20.30 5.64
C GLY A 36 8.73 19.41 6.79
N ASN A 37 7.93 19.30 7.85
CA ASN A 37 8.18 18.38 8.97
C ASN A 37 7.78 16.96 8.60
N LYS A 38 8.73 16.20 8.12
CA LYS A 38 8.54 14.88 7.50
C LYS A 38 7.96 13.85 8.47
N ILE A 39 8.46 13.81 9.70
CA ILE A 39 7.97 12.87 10.74
C ILE A 39 6.53 13.22 11.11
N SER A 40 6.23 14.49 11.37
CA SER A 40 4.86 14.95 11.67
C SER A 40 3.91 14.63 10.52
N ASN A 41 4.34 14.79 9.26
CA ASN A 41 3.54 14.44 8.09
C ASN A 41 3.20 12.94 8.08
N LEU A 42 4.18 12.06 8.35
CA LEU A 42 3.94 10.62 8.38
C LEU A 42 3.04 10.18 9.54
N ILE A 43 3.21 10.78 10.72
CA ILE A 43 2.32 10.53 11.88
C ILE A 43 0.88 10.95 11.53
N LYS A 44 0.70 12.15 10.97
CA LYS A 44 -0.61 12.62 10.53
C LYS A 44 -1.21 11.75 9.43
N THR A 45 -0.37 11.24 8.51
CA THR A 45 -0.81 10.29 7.48
C THR A 45 -1.35 9.00 8.11
N GLN A 46 -0.65 8.43 9.09
CA GLN A 46 -1.11 7.23 9.81
C GLN A 46 -2.43 7.49 10.54
N GLN A 47 -2.61 8.66 11.14
CA GLN A 47 -3.86 9.04 11.78
C GLN A 47 -5.03 9.09 10.78
N LEU A 48 -4.85 9.74 9.63
CA LEU A 48 -5.88 9.79 8.58
C LEU A 48 -6.21 8.40 7.99
N ILE A 49 -5.23 7.50 7.94
CA ILE A 49 -5.45 6.10 7.56
C ILE A 49 -6.40 5.43 8.57
N ILE A 50 -6.18 5.61 9.88
CA ILE A 50 -7.04 5.06 10.93
C ILE A 50 -8.45 5.67 10.85
N GLU A 51 -8.56 6.98 10.70
CA GLU A 51 -9.84 7.70 10.56
C GLU A 51 -10.63 7.26 9.31
N SER A 52 -9.93 6.70 8.30
CA SER A 52 -10.54 6.12 7.10
C SER A 52 -11.01 4.66 7.28
N ASN A 53 -11.18 4.18 8.51
CA ASN A 53 -11.56 2.79 8.84
C ASN A 53 -10.56 1.75 8.33
N ILE A 54 -9.28 2.08 8.34
CA ILE A 54 -8.17 1.16 8.03
C ILE A 54 -7.36 0.95 9.31
N GLN A 55 -7.31 -0.29 9.80
CA GLN A 55 -6.62 -0.63 11.03
C GLN A 55 -5.12 -0.81 10.77
N ILE A 56 -4.27 -0.06 11.46
CA ILE A 56 -2.82 -0.30 11.45
C ILE A 56 -2.49 -1.42 12.44
N LEU A 57 -1.85 -2.47 11.97
CA LEU A 57 -1.45 -3.64 12.77
C LEU A 57 0.01 -3.57 13.21
N LYS A 58 0.89 -3.07 12.34
CA LYS A 58 2.32 -2.88 12.60
C LYS A 58 2.79 -1.61 11.91
N SER A 59 3.77 -0.95 12.50
CA SER A 59 4.49 0.18 11.90
C SER A 59 5.98 -0.05 12.10
N SER A 60 6.76 0.18 11.05
CA SER A 60 8.21 0.24 11.18
C SER A 60 8.66 1.51 11.87
N SER A 61 9.89 1.54 12.30
CA SER A 61 10.62 2.76 12.62
C SER A 61 10.69 3.70 11.41
N PHE A 62 11.12 4.94 11.65
CA PHE A 62 11.38 5.90 10.58
C PHE A 62 12.80 5.74 10.04
N TYR A 63 12.93 5.82 8.72
CA TYR A 63 14.20 5.70 8.00
C TYR A 63 14.46 6.94 7.17
N LYS A 64 15.64 7.53 7.33
CA LYS A 64 16.12 8.64 6.52
C LYS A 64 16.87 8.11 5.30
N THR A 65 16.54 8.60 4.10
CA THR A 65 17.21 8.26 2.84
C THR A 65 17.44 9.50 1.98
N GLU A 66 18.39 9.42 1.06
CA GLU A 66 18.55 10.43 0.02
C GLU A 66 17.33 10.46 -0.90
N SER A 67 17.08 11.59 -1.54
CA SER A 67 16.00 11.70 -2.54
C SER A 67 16.41 11.01 -3.84
N TRP A 68 15.51 10.20 -4.38
CA TRP A 68 15.73 9.50 -5.65
C TRP A 68 14.70 9.98 -6.70
N PRO A 69 15.09 10.17 -7.96
CA PRO A 69 16.42 10.00 -8.55
C PRO A 69 17.36 11.20 -8.33
N ASN A 70 16.87 12.32 -7.84
CA ASN A 70 17.64 13.55 -7.70
C ASN A 70 18.09 13.79 -6.25
N LYS A 71 19.36 13.50 -5.95
CA LYS A 71 19.97 13.64 -4.63
C LYS A 71 20.07 15.12 -4.15
N LYS A 72 19.88 16.11 -5.04
CA LYS A 72 19.83 17.53 -4.67
C LYS A 72 18.54 17.94 -3.94
N PHE A 73 17.50 17.13 -4.07
CA PHE A 73 16.25 17.36 -3.34
C PHE A 73 16.39 16.99 -1.85
N PRO A 74 15.53 17.55 -0.97
CA PRO A 74 15.55 17.20 0.44
C PRO A 74 15.44 15.71 0.67
N PHE A 75 16.14 15.19 1.68
CA PHE A 75 16.06 13.78 2.08
C PHE A 75 14.63 13.36 2.42
N TYR A 76 14.33 12.10 2.21
CA TYR A 76 13.08 11.48 2.63
C TYR A 76 13.17 10.96 4.06
N VAL A 77 12.03 10.98 4.74
CA VAL A 77 11.72 10.08 5.85
C VAL A 77 10.69 9.08 5.34
N ASN A 78 10.96 7.79 5.56
CA ASN A 78 10.14 6.69 5.09
C ASN A 78 9.77 5.75 6.23
N SER A 79 8.64 5.07 6.10
CA SER A 79 8.23 3.95 6.94
C SER A 79 7.36 2.98 6.14
N VAL A 80 7.20 1.76 6.63
CA VAL A 80 6.24 0.79 6.10
C VAL A 80 5.28 0.40 7.21
N ILE A 81 3.99 0.32 6.89
CA ILE A 81 2.96 -0.15 7.81
C ILE A 81 2.26 -1.36 7.23
N LEU A 82 1.86 -2.29 8.12
CA LEU A 82 0.92 -3.35 7.81
C LEU A 82 -0.46 -2.92 8.28
N VAL A 83 -1.42 -2.93 7.37
CA VAL A 83 -2.81 -2.57 7.66
C VAL A 83 -3.77 -3.71 7.39
N LYS A 84 -4.91 -3.69 8.09
CA LYS A 84 -6.07 -4.56 7.86
C LYS A 84 -7.24 -3.70 7.40
N THR A 85 -7.91 -4.11 6.32
CA THR A 85 -9.05 -3.39 5.74
C THR A 85 -10.03 -4.33 5.06
N SER A 86 -11.31 -3.93 4.95
CA SER A 86 -12.31 -4.60 4.12
C SER A 86 -12.35 -4.09 2.67
N PHE A 87 -11.60 -3.03 2.36
CA PHE A 87 -11.60 -2.42 1.03
C PHE A 87 -10.89 -3.29 0.00
N ASN A 88 -11.41 -3.31 -1.22
CA ASN A 88 -10.70 -3.87 -2.38
C ASN A 88 -9.56 -2.94 -2.82
N PRO A 89 -8.63 -3.40 -3.70
CA PRO A 89 -7.46 -2.61 -4.10
C PRO A 89 -7.79 -1.23 -4.69
N ILE A 90 -8.84 -1.13 -5.51
CA ILE A 90 -9.24 0.13 -6.16
C ILE A 90 -9.78 1.12 -5.13
N LYS A 91 -10.66 0.66 -4.23
CA LYS A 91 -11.22 1.52 -3.19
C LYS A 91 -10.14 2.00 -2.23
N LEU A 92 -9.23 1.11 -1.83
CA LEU A 92 -8.08 1.47 -0.99
C LEU A 92 -7.20 2.51 -1.68
N PHE A 93 -6.87 2.31 -2.97
CA PHE A 93 -6.08 3.26 -3.74
C PHE A 93 -6.72 4.65 -3.78
N ASN A 94 -8.03 4.75 -4.01
CA ASN A 94 -8.73 6.04 -4.02
C ASN A 94 -8.70 6.73 -2.65
N ILE A 95 -8.88 5.99 -1.55
CA ILE A 95 -8.78 6.51 -0.19
C ILE A 95 -7.36 7.05 0.07
N ILE A 96 -6.33 6.29 -0.30
CA ILE A 96 -4.93 6.71 -0.17
C ILE A 96 -4.67 8.01 -0.92
N LYS A 97 -5.17 8.14 -2.16
CA LYS A 97 -5.01 9.39 -2.93
C LYS A 97 -5.76 10.57 -2.31
N SER A 98 -6.90 10.34 -1.70
CA SER A 98 -7.60 11.38 -0.93
C SER A 98 -6.81 11.81 0.32
N ILE A 99 -6.21 10.86 1.04
CA ILE A 99 -5.35 11.16 2.20
C ILE A 99 -4.14 11.99 1.78
N GLU A 100 -3.46 11.64 0.68
CA GLU A 100 -2.34 12.44 0.16
C GLU A 100 -2.75 13.90 -0.11
N ILE A 101 -3.93 14.13 -0.67
CA ILE A 101 -4.47 15.48 -0.91
C ILE A 101 -4.76 16.19 0.42
N MET A 102 -5.40 15.52 1.39
CA MET A 102 -5.72 16.09 2.70
C MET A 102 -4.48 16.52 3.50
N ILE A 103 -3.35 15.80 3.34
CA ILE A 103 -2.05 16.16 3.95
C ILE A 103 -1.44 17.40 3.27
N GLY A 104 -1.94 17.78 2.09
CA GLY A 104 -1.44 18.94 1.35
C GLY A 104 -0.58 18.59 0.13
N ARG A 105 -0.68 17.35 -0.38
CA ARG A 105 -0.03 16.99 -1.66
C ARG A 105 -0.66 17.80 -2.79
N LYS A 106 0.15 18.62 -3.43
CA LYS A 106 -0.24 19.38 -4.64
C LYS A 106 0.11 18.57 -5.89
N LYS A 107 -0.62 18.81 -6.99
CA LYS A 107 -0.18 18.35 -8.31
C LYS A 107 1.19 18.97 -8.59
N ALA A 108 2.19 18.14 -8.75
CA ALA A 108 3.56 18.55 -9.02
C ALA A 108 4.15 17.70 -10.15
N ILE A 109 5.24 18.16 -10.72
CA ILE A 109 6.03 17.40 -11.68
C ILE A 109 6.46 16.07 -11.04
N LYS A 110 6.50 15.01 -11.83
CA LYS A 110 6.94 13.68 -11.38
C LYS A 110 8.30 13.78 -10.67
N ASN A 111 8.44 13.07 -9.56
CA ASN A 111 9.65 13.02 -8.72
C ASN A 111 10.05 14.32 -8.01
N HIS A 112 9.20 15.35 -7.99
CA HIS A 112 9.43 16.55 -7.17
C HIS A 112 9.15 16.29 -5.68
N PRO A 113 9.72 17.12 -4.77
CA PRO A 113 9.45 17.03 -3.34
C PRO A 113 7.97 17.09 -3.01
N ARG A 114 7.54 16.29 -2.02
CA ARG A 114 6.15 16.15 -1.62
C ARG A 114 5.98 15.95 -0.13
N VAL A 115 4.85 16.46 0.38
CA VAL A 115 4.50 16.35 1.80
C VAL A 115 4.25 14.91 2.20
N CYS A 116 3.60 14.14 1.32
CA CYS A 116 3.29 12.73 1.55
C CYS A 116 3.23 11.96 0.24
N ASP A 117 3.69 10.72 0.27
CA ASP A 117 3.57 9.71 -0.78
C ASP A 117 3.18 8.39 -0.14
N ILE A 118 2.17 7.70 -0.66
CA ILE A 118 1.70 6.43 -0.14
C ILE A 118 1.61 5.43 -1.29
N ASP A 119 2.45 4.40 -1.24
CA ASP A 119 2.47 3.32 -2.21
C ASP A 119 1.89 2.03 -1.62
N ILE A 120 1.03 1.32 -2.37
CA ILE A 120 0.60 -0.03 -2.01
C ILE A 120 1.69 -1.02 -2.44
N ILE A 121 2.36 -1.62 -1.46
CA ILE A 121 3.49 -2.52 -1.69
C ILE A 121 3.02 -3.94 -1.93
N ASP A 122 2.07 -4.41 -1.13
CA ASP A 122 1.52 -5.76 -1.21
C ASP A 122 0.06 -5.75 -0.77
N PHE A 123 -0.74 -6.59 -1.40
CA PHE A 123 -2.14 -6.77 -1.05
C PHE A 123 -2.45 -8.27 -1.00
N ASN A 124 -2.45 -8.85 0.21
CA ASN A 124 -2.65 -10.27 0.47
C ASN A 124 -1.68 -11.22 -0.27
N GLY A 125 -0.46 -10.78 -0.60
CA GLY A 125 0.49 -11.56 -1.39
C GLY A 125 0.05 -11.84 -2.82
N LYS A 126 -0.92 -11.07 -3.36
CA LYS A 126 -1.49 -11.25 -4.70
C LYS A 126 -0.99 -10.20 -5.67
N VAL A 127 -1.04 -10.56 -6.95
CA VAL A 127 -0.66 -9.66 -8.05
C VAL A 127 -1.92 -9.01 -8.62
N TYR A 128 -1.89 -7.69 -8.75
CA TYR A 128 -2.95 -6.91 -9.39
C TYR A 128 -2.36 -5.98 -10.44
N ASN A 129 -2.93 -5.99 -11.64
CA ASN A 129 -2.69 -5.02 -12.70
C ASN A 129 -4.05 -4.46 -13.11
N LEU A 130 -4.40 -3.31 -12.56
CA LEU A 130 -5.71 -2.71 -12.70
C LEU A 130 -5.58 -1.40 -13.47
N GLU A 131 -6.33 -1.28 -14.54
CA GLU A 131 -6.47 -0.04 -15.32
C GLU A 131 -7.86 0.51 -15.11
N LYS A 132 -7.96 1.75 -14.62
CA LYS A 132 -9.22 2.44 -14.48
C LYS A 132 -9.00 3.95 -14.64
N ASN A 133 -9.78 4.60 -15.53
CA ASN A 133 -9.79 6.04 -15.71
C ASN A 133 -8.37 6.63 -15.94
N ASN A 134 -7.57 6.03 -16.83
CA ASN A 134 -6.17 6.41 -17.12
C ASN A 134 -5.22 6.30 -15.91
N GLN A 135 -5.60 5.56 -14.87
CA GLN A 135 -4.74 5.24 -13.73
C GLN A 135 -4.37 3.76 -13.77
N ASN A 136 -3.07 3.49 -13.80
CA ASN A 136 -2.52 2.14 -13.77
C ASN A 136 -2.08 1.82 -12.34
N LEU A 137 -2.78 0.91 -11.68
CA LEU A 137 -2.41 0.38 -10.38
C LEU A 137 -1.76 -1.00 -10.54
N SER A 138 -0.48 -1.09 -10.24
CA SER A 138 0.26 -2.35 -10.21
C SER A 138 0.65 -2.69 -8.78
N ILE A 139 0.25 -3.85 -8.28
CA ILE A 139 0.61 -4.38 -6.96
C ILE A 139 1.20 -5.77 -7.17
N PRO A 140 2.41 -6.05 -6.68
CA PRO A 140 3.36 -5.15 -6.01
C PRO A 140 3.75 -3.93 -6.84
N HIS A 141 4.12 -2.83 -6.15
CA HIS A 141 4.66 -1.66 -6.84
C HIS A 141 5.89 -2.06 -7.68
N LYS A 142 5.89 -1.74 -8.98
CA LYS A 142 6.86 -2.26 -9.98
C LYS A 142 8.34 -2.16 -9.57
N SER A 143 8.73 -1.11 -8.86
CA SER A 143 10.13 -0.85 -8.50
C SER A 143 10.44 -1.09 -7.02
N MET A 144 9.52 -1.68 -6.24
CA MET A 144 9.72 -1.81 -4.80
C MET A 144 10.96 -2.64 -4.43
N HIS A 145 11.24 -3.66 -5.22
CA HIS A 145 12.36 -4.59 -5.00
C HIS A 145 13.75 -3.98 -5.23
N LEU A 146 13.81 -2.77 -5.78
CA LEU A 146 15.03 -2.00 -6.02
C LEU A 146 15.18 -0.81 -5.03
N ARG A 147 14.30 -0.70 -4.03
CA ARG A 147 14.21 0.47 -3.17
C ARG A 147 14.56 0.11 -1.73
N ASN A 148 15.73 0.53 -1.26
CA ASN A 148 16.16 0.34 0.12
C ASN A 148 15.16 0.89 1.12
N PHE A 149 14.59 2.07 0.85
CA PHE A 149 13.61 2.76 1.70
C PHE A 149 12.23 2.06 1.78
N VAL A 150 12.01 1.02 0.98
CA VAL A 150 10.87 0.11 1.10
C VAL A 150 11.29 -1.19 1.77
N LEU A 151 12.40 -1.79 1.32
CA LEU A 151 12.81 -3.13 1.74
C LEU A 151 13.23 -3.17 3.22
N PHE A 152 14.00 -2.19 3.71
CA PHE A 152 14.46 -2.19 5.10
C PHE A 152 13.29 -2.03 6.10
N PRO A 153 12.40 -1.02 5.96
CA PRO A 153 11.24 -0.91 6.84
C PRO A 153 10.30 -2.11 6.74
N LEU A 154 10.13 -2.69 5.54
CA LEU A 154 9.32 -3.90 5.36
C LEU A 154 9.95 -5.10 6.06
N PHE A 155 11.26 -5.27 5.98
CA PHE A 155 11.97 -6.34 6.68
C PHE A 155 11.83 -6.23 8.19
N GLU A 156 11.88 -5.02 8.76
CA GLU A 156 11.69 -4.79 10.18
C GLU A 156 10.38 -5.38 10.70
N ILE A 157 9.28 -5.17 9.99
CA ILE A 157 7.93 -5.60 10.43
C ILE A 157 7.51 -6.97 9.88
N SER A 158 8.23 -7.50 8.87
CA SER A 158 7.87 -8.76 8.20
C SER A 158 9.09 -9.49 7.63
N LYS A 159 9.88 -10.11 8.53
CA LYS A 159 11.15 -10.79 8.20
C LYS A 159 11.01 -11.94 7.20
N ASN A 160 9.84 -12.56 7.12
CA ASN A 160 9.57 -13.72 6.26
C ASN A 160 8.77 -13.36 5.00
N TRP A 161 8.59 -12.06 4.71
CA TRP A 161 7.89 -11.63 3.51
C TRP A 161 8.64 -12.05 2.24
N SER A 162 7.88 -12.49 1.24
CA SER A 162 8.41 -12.87 -0.07
C SER A 162 7.68 -12.11 -1.17
N HIS A 163 8.42 -11.68 -2.18
CA HIS A 163 7.86 -10.90 -3.30
C HIS A 163 6.91 -11.77 -4.14
N PRO A 164 5.62 -11.38 -4.30
CA PRO A 164 4.61 -12.21 -4.96
C PRO A 164 4.96 -12.64 -6.39
N ILE A 165 5.68 -11.79 -7.14
CA ILE A 165 6.08 -12.08 -8.53
C ILE A 165 7.45 -12.76 -8.58
N LEU A 166 8.46 -12.18 -7.91
CA LEU A 166 9.85 -12.65 -8.01
C LEU A 166 10.10 -13.93 -7.22
N LYS A 167 9.19 -14.31 -6.30
CA LYS A 167 9.31 -15.48 -5.40
C LYS A 167 10.60 -15.47 -4.57
N ARG A 168 11.19 -14.29 -4.37
CA ARG A 168 12.38 -14.07 -3.57
C ARG A 168 12.04 -13.57 -2.19
N ASN A 169 12.75 -14.06 -1.18
CA ASN A 169 12.62 -13.59 0.20
C ASN A 169 13.13 -12.14 0.31
N ILE A 170 12.59 -11.39 1.27
CA ILE A 170 12.98 -10.00 1.48
C ILE A 170 14.47 -9.82 1.80
N LYS A 171 15.10 -10.77 2.51
CA LYS A 171 16.55 -10.77 2.77
C LYS A 171 17.35 -10.83 1.47
N ASP A 172 16.97 -11.73 0.56
CA ASP A 172 17.66 -11.89 -0.73
C ASP A 172 17.52 -10.64 -1.59
N LEU A 173 16.37 -9.95 -1.51
CA LEU A 173 16.14 -8.67 -2.18
C LEU A 173 17.04 -7.57 -1.60
N ILE A 174 17.16 -7.49 -0.28
CA ILE A 174 18.06 -6.53 0.39
C ILE A 174 19.51 -6.80 -0.02
N PHE A 175 19.98 -8.07 0.04
CA PHE A 175 21.35 -8.42 -0.37
C PHE A 175 21.65 -8.18 -1.84
N SER A 176 20.62 -8.11 -2.70
CA SER A 176 20.80 -7.77 -4.12
C SER A 176 20.83 -6.27 -4.41
N LEU A 177 20.62 -5.42 -3.43
CA LEU A 177 20.77 -3.97 -3.60
C LEU A 177 22.25 -3.60 -3.80
N PRO A 178 22.54 -2.57 -4.60
CA PRO A 178 23.89 -2.01 -4.69
C PRO A 178 24.43 -1.60 -3.32
N THR A 179 25.72 -1.78 -3.08
CA THR A 179 26.37 -1.44 -1.80
C THR A 179 26.14 0.02 -1.40
N ASP A 180 26.14 0.93 -2.37
CA ASP A 180 25.89 2.36 -2.13
C ASP A 180 24.47 2.59 -1.59
N GLU A 181 23.49 1.89 -2.12
CA GLU A 181 22.09 1.97 -1.64
C GLU A 181 21.96 1.46 -0.19
N LEU A 182 22.72 0.43 0.19
CA LEU A 182 22.73 -0.10 1.56
C LEU A 182 23.28 0.93 2.58
N ARG A 183 24.21 1.79 2.16
CA ARG A 183 24.85 2.78 3.03
C ARG A 183 24.07 4.09 3.20
N THR A 184 23.13 4.38 2.29
CA THR A 184 22.39 5.65 2.28
C THR A 184 21.19 5.66 3.21
N ILE A 185 20.72 4.50 3.69
CA ILE A 185 19.58 4.39 4.59
C ILE A 185 20.02 4.46 6.06
N LYS A 186 19.35 5.27 6.87
CA LYS A 186 19.64 5.44 8.30
C LYS A 186 18.36 5.37 9.11
N LEU A 187 18.36 4.59 10.16
CA LEU A 187 17.32 4.59 11.20
C LEU A 187 17.36 5.92 11.97
N ILE A 188 16.20 6.52 12.29
CA ILE A 188 16.07 7.77 13.04
C ILE A 188 14.94 7.70 14.08
#